data_6fe0baf2facd7fe1fa5275143493faaf
#
_entry.id   6fe0baf2facd7fe1fa5275143493faaf
#
_cell.length_a   1.000
_cell.length_b   1.000
_cell.length_c   1.000
_cell.angle_alpha   90.00
_cell.angle_beta   90.00
_cell.angle_gamma   90.00
#
_symmetry.space_group_name_H-M   'P 1'
#
loop_
_entity.id
_entity.type
_entity.pdbx_description
1 polymer ?
#
loop_
_entity_poly.entity_id
_entity_poly.type
_entity_poly.pdbx_seq_one_letter_code
_entity_poly.pdbx_strand_id
1 'polypeptide(L)'
;DSVISQWLPVKLRIDLLKGESLLMIAGKREYGANSVAPSNQTSPVLIFGRREHLVDLPAFAIRNLKVSGERQNYSFDLNESQGHEVHSSDGKILGWVENPYWLIGDSYHWRKDISFIVSQCVGSKFNCKEQEIQFISPDSLFTYQTAKKRMLRRPYASRMPVKMLLGTNFINESANQMYAYEINNLPVDSITISSLDLSTLQWEPIGRAYSKVQLHHHNGFWDNKNHRYIVFGGFGNRLYSNKFLVYNEGVDRWDTLQFKGDNITPRFFSSMTSSAQGNYLYIYGGVGNESGDQSIGHNYYNDLYGIDLERRIIKRYWSHPVEEKRVPSEQMILSEDGKYLYVIRYAEYIKTSSLQLYRISIEDGNMEALGDSIPFVSGSIISTVSLYYNPTLKEYYCVAQECNEQAKQVRATIYTLSAPPVSKAEMEYYVSGEKSIGWSKLILLFAVLCIAALSIWIFGFRKRRKTQKEVVQSRPVTFSSGGHSATAPMNSLLTSETKIRTNDKKEANRIYIYGMFTVYNRDGRDVTHLFSKKLKY
;
A
#
# COMPACT_ATOMS: atom_id res chain seq x y z
N ASP A 1 24.53 -10.98 -8.52
CA ASP A 1 24.11 -10.14 -7.41
C ASP A 1 22.62 -9.89 -7.53
N SER A 2 21.82 -10.81 -6.98
CA SER A 2 20.37 -10.64 -6.87
C SER A 2 20.11 -9.54 -5.84
N VAL A 3 19.48 -8.46 -6.26
CA VAL A 3 18.91 -7.46 -5.35
C VAL A 3 17.92 -8.20 -4.45
N ILE A 4 18.28 -8.38 -3.21
CA ILE A 4 17.43 -9.07 -2.24
C ILE A 4 16.40 -8.06 -1.76
N SER A 5 15.25 -7.98 -2.42
CA SER A 5 14.09 -7.22 -1.96
C SER A 5 13.37 -7.99 -0.82
N GLN A 6 14.13 -8.40 0.20
CA GLN A 6 13.60 -9.17 1.32
C GLN A 6 13.99 -8.55 2.66
N TRP A 7 13.07 -8.60 3.60
CA TRP A 7 13.38 -8.27 4.99
C TRP A 7 14.19 -9.40 5.63
N LEU A 8 15.40 -9.08 6.06
CA LEU A 8 16.28 -10.03 6.72
C LEU A 8 16.44 -9.64 8.20
N PRO A 9 16.31 -10.56 9.14
CA PRO A 9 16.65 -10.30 10.53
C PRO A 9 18.16 -10.12 10.67
N VAL A 10 18.55 -8.96 11.22
CA VAL A 10 19.96 -8.62 11.48
C VAL A 10 20.13 -8.46 12.98
N LYS A 11 21.15 -9.09 13.54
CA LYS A 11 21.53 -8.95 14.94
C LYS A 11 23.01 -8.55 15.04
N LEU A 12 23.27 -7.38 15.63
CA LEU A 12 24.60 -6.94 15.96
C LEU A 12 24.78 -6.98 17.49
N ARG A 13 25.79 -7.72 17.95
CA ARG A 13 26.21 -7.73 19.34
C ARG A 13 27.57 -7.05 19.44
N ILE A 14 27.70 -6.10 20.35
CA ILE A 14 28.95 -5.39 20.63
C ILE A 14 29.25 -5.54 22.11
N ASP A 15 30.41 -6.10 22.45
CA ASP A 15 30.96 -6.15 23.80
C ASP A 15 32.06 -5.09 23.90
N LEU A 16 31.71 -3.94 24.46
CA LEU A 16 32.62 -2.81 24.61
C LEU A 16 33.74 -3.06 25.63
N LEU A 17 33.54 -3.98 26.56
CA LEU A 17 34.55 -4.32 27.56
C LEU A 17 35.62 -5.26 27.01
N LYS A 18 35.17 -6.23 26.19
CA LYS A 18 36.07 -7.19 25.53
C LYS A 18 36.59 -6.71 24.19
N GLY A 19 36.03 -5.66 23.64
CA GLY A 19 36.36 -5.19 22.31
C GLY A 19 35.90 -6.15 21.19
N GLU A 20 34.85 -6.92 21.43
CA GLU A 20 34.33 -7.90 20.48
C GLU A 20 33.04 -7.41 19.82
N SER A 21 32.90 -7.72 18.53
CA SER A 21 31.62 -7.54 17.83
C SER A 21 31.22 -8.78 17.03
N LEU A 22 29.92 -9.04 16.93
CA LEU A 22 29.36 -10.16 16.21
C LEU A 22 28.16 -9.70 15.41
N LEU A 23 28.22 -9.80 14.09
CA LEU A 23 27.12 -9.57 13.16
C LEU A 23 26.52 -10.90 12.74
N MET A 24 25.21 -11.03 12.82
CA MET A 24 24.43 -12.17 12.36
C MET A 24 23.34 -11.70 11.40
N ILE A 25 23.27 -12.29 10.22
CA ILE A 25 22.24 -12.00 9.21
C ILE A 25 21.48 -13.31 8.94
N ALA A 26 20.15 -13.25 8.99
CA ALA A 26 19.28 -14.42 8.79
C ALA A 26 19.64 -15.63 9.67
N GLY A 27 20.13 -15.40 10.88
CA GLY A 27 20.53 -16.46 11.82
C GLY A 27 21.91 -17.09 11.55
N LYS A 28 22.62 -16.69 10.50
CA LYS A 28 23.98 -17.16 10.19
C LYS A 28 25.03 -16.22 10.78
N ARG A 29 26.11 -16.79 11.31
CA ARG A 29 27.27 -16.00 11.76
C ARG A 29 28.11 -15.64 10.55
N GLU A 30 28.21 -14.34 10.23
CA GLU A 30 28.95 -13.88 9.05
C GLU A 30 30.24 -13.18 9.39
N TYR A 31 30.26 -12.38 10.46
CA TYR A 31 31.45 -11.59 10.81
C TYR A 31 31.63 -11.54 12.34
N GLY A 32 32.85 -11.76 12.78
CA GLY A 32 33.27 -11.52 14.15
C GLY A 32 34.60 -10.78 14.15
N ALA A 33 34.76 -9.81 15.01
CA ALA A 33 36.01 -9.08 15.16
C ALA A 33 36.34 -8.80 16.64
N ASN A 34 37.62 -8.92 16.95
CA ASN A 34 38.18 -8.69 18.29
C ASN A 34 38.97 -7.35 18.29
N SER A 35 38.38 -6.27 17.81
CA SER A 35 39.11 -5.03 17.60
C SER A 35 38.30 -3.76 17.82
N VAL A 36 37.21 -3.85 18.52
CA VAL A 36 36.55 -2.65 19.05
C VAL A 36 37.39 -2.16 20.22
N ALA A 37 37.91 -0.93 20.16
CA ALA A 37 38.67 -0.41 21.30
C ALA A 37 37.80 -0.46 22.54
N PRO A 38 38.28 -1.05 23.65
CA PRO A 38 37.53 -1.11 24.88
C PRO A 38 37.14 0.32 25.32
N SER A 39 35.88 0.51 25.64
CA SER A 39 35.36 1.81 26.02
C SER A 39 34.41 1.66 27.19
N ASN A 40 34.65 2.45 28.22
CA ASN A 40 33.76 2.58 29.38
C ASN A 40 32.52 3.45 29.11
N GLN A 41 32.25 3.76 27.82
CA GLN A 41 31.11 4.59 27.44
C GLN A 41 29.79 3.82 27.54
N THR A 42 28.86 4.40 28.26
CA THR A 42 27.54 3.81 28.54
C THR A 42 26.46 4.22 27.51
N SER A 43 26.77 5.12 26.57
CA SER A 43 25.79 5.69 25.66
C SER A 43 26.35 5.79 24.22
N PRO A 44 26.35 4.69 23.46
CA PRO A 44 26.76 4.72 22.07
C PRO A 44 25.72 5.43 21.19
N VAL A 45 26.16 6.14 20.15
CA VAL A 45 25.29 6.64 19.08
C VAL A 45 25.35 5.66 17.92
N LEU A 46 24.19 5.15 17.49
CA LEU A 46 24.06 4.32 16.30
C LEU A 46 23.75 5.20 15.11
N ILE A 47 24.52 5.06 14.02
CA ILE A 47 24.32 5.81 12.79
C ILE A 47 24.14 4.81 11.66
N PHE A 48 23.06 4.97 10.90
CA PHE A 48 22.74 4.20 9.70
C PHE A 48 22.74 5.12 8.49
N GLY A 49 23.33 4.66 7.38
CA GLY A 49 23.33 5.43 6.14
C GLY A 49 24.63 6.19 5.87
N ARG A 50 24.54 7.17 4.97
CA ARG A 50 25.68 7.90 4.40
C ARG A 50 26.26 8.92 5.40
N ARG A 51 27.59 9.03 5.43
CA ARG A 51 28.28 10.11 6.14
C ARG A 51 29.59 10.47 5.45
N GLU A 52 29.87 11.80 5.35
CA GLU A 52 31.07 12.48 4.86
C GLU A 52 31.86 11.77 3.74
N HIS A 53 32.57 10.69 4.04
CA HIS A 53 33.43 9.96 3.09
C HIS A 53 32.86 8.62 2.63
N LEU A 54 31.69 8.19 3.12
CA LEU A 54 31.01 6.97 2.69
C LEU A 54 30.08 7.28 1.53
N VAL A 55 30.55 7.09 0.31
CA VAL A 55 29.84 7.51 -0.92
C VAL A 55 28.98 6.38 -1.48
N ASP A 56 29.46 5.14 -1.41
CA ASP A 56 28.82 3.97 -2.02
C ASP A 56 28.16 3.10 -0.95
N LEU A 57 26.93 3.47 -0.57
CA LEU A 57 26.11 2.64 0.30
C LEU A 57 25.03 1.93 -0.52
N PRO A 58 24.79 0.63 -0.29
CA PRO A 58 23.64 -0.03 -0.87
C PRO A 58 22.36 0.61 -0.33
N ALA A 59 21.33 0.68 -1.18
CA ALA A 59 20.02 1.09 -0.72
C ALA A 59 19.46 0.01 0.22
N PHE A 60 19.10 0.40 1.44
CA PHE A 60 18.49 -0.48 2.42
C PHE A 60 17.48 0.30 3.26
N ALA A 61 16.56 -0.42 3.87
CA ALA A 61 15.59 0.10 4.81
C ALA A 61 15.70 -0.62 6.15
N ILE A 62 15.26 0.03 7.22
CA ILE A 62 15.26 -0.52 8.58
C ILE A 62 13.84 -0.46 9.12
N ARG A 63 13.42 -1.50 9.82
CA ARG A 63 12.18 -1.55 10.60
C ARG A 63 12.38 -2.35 11.89
N ASN A 64 11.52 -2.11 12.87
CA ASN A 64 11.48 -2.86 14.13
C ASN A 64 12.87 -2.94 14.80
N LEU A 65 13.57 -1.79 14.84
CA LEU A 65 14.89 -1.71 15.47
C LEU A 65 14.77 -1.90 16.98
N LYS A 66 15.53 -2.83 17.53
CA LYS A 66 15.64 -3.03 18.98
C LYS A 66 17.08 -2.81 19.41
N VAL A 67 17.26 -2.01 20.44
CA VAL A 67 18.56 -1.74 21.05
C VAL A 67 18.50 -2.17 22.51
N SER A 68 19.32 -3.15 22.88
CA SER A 68 19.35 -3.73 24.24
C SER A 68 20.72 -3.55 24.86
N GLY A 69 20.75 -3.04 26.07
CA GLY A 69 21.94 -2.92 26.92
C GLY A 69 21.67 -3.53 28.30
N GLU A 70 22.67 -3.51 29.16
CA GLU A 70 22.54 -4.09 30.52
C GLU A 70 21.45 -3.45 31.37
N ARG A 71 21.20 -2.15 31.20
CA ARG A 71 20.29 -1.37 32.05
C ARG A 71 19.10 -0.79 31.29
N GLN A 72 19.11 -0.80 29.97
CA GLN A 72 18.09 -0.13 29.16
C GLN A 72 17.81 -0.91 27.87
N ASN A 73 16.52 -0.98 27.53
CA ASN A 73 16.05 -1.56 26.28
C ASN A 73 15.18 -0.53 25.57
N TYR A 74 15.44 -0.32 24.30
CA TYR A 74 14.66 0.55 23.43
C TYR A 74 14.12 -0.24 22.25
N SER A 75 12.90 0.05 21.86
CA SER A 75 12.29 -0.46 20.64
C SER A 75 11.83 0.72 19.79
N PHE A 76 12.10 0.64 18.50
CA PHE A 76 11.74 1.63 17.50
C PHE A 76 11.02 0.89 16.37
N ASP A 77 9.76 1.20 16.15
CA ASP A 77 8.99 0.56 15.08
C ASP A 77 9.41 1.09 13.70
N LEU A 78 9.90 2.35 13.66
CA LEU A 78 10.36 3.06 12.47
C LEU A 78 9.28 3.14 11.39
N ASN A 79 8.08 3.49 11.83
CA ASN A 79 6.89 3.64 11.00
C ASN A 79 6.34 5.07 11.01
N GLU A 80 7.20 6.04 11.29
CA GLU A 80 6.89 7.45 11.10
C GLU A 80 6.48 7.71 9.65
N SER A 81 5.54 8.64 9.46
CA SER A 81 5.03 9.00 8.13
C SER A 81 5.62 10.29 7.59
N GLN A 82 6.20 11.11 8.46
CA GLN A 82 6.78 12.41 8.11
C GLN A 82 7.72 12.93 9.19
N GLY A 83 8.44 14.02 8.89
CA GLY A 83 9.37 14.66 9.82
C GLY A 83 10.73 13.96 9.89
N HIS A 84 11.55 14.40 10.81
CA HIS A 84 12.94 13.98 10.99
C HIS A 84 13.18 13.23 12.30
N GLU A 85 12.21 13.20 13.19
CA GLU A 85 12.33 12.62 14.51
C GLU A 85 12.03 11.12 14.48
N VAL A 86 12.79 10.35 15.27
CA VAL A 86 12.57 8.91 15.47
C VAL A 86 12.10 8.67 16.89
N HIS A 87 10.94 8.06 17.00
CA HIS A 87 10.29 7.77 18.26
C HIS A 87 10.54 6.32 18.68
N SER A 88 10.84 6.11 19.94
CA SER A 88 10.76 4.78 20.53
C SER A 88 9.29 4.36 20.71
N SER A 89 9.04 3.05 20.83
CA SER A 89 7.68 2.52 21.00
C SER A 89 6.93 3.06 22.24
N ASP A 90 7.65 3.68 23.20
CA ASP A 90 7.08 4.41 24.36
C ASP A 90 6.91 5.92 24.09
N GLY A 91 7.09 6.36 22.83
CA GLY A 91 6.82 7.73 22.37
C GLY A 91 7.90 8.77 22.69
N LYS A 92 9.11 8.35 23.07
CA LYS A 92 10.22 9.28 23.30
C LYS A 92 11.00 9.52 22.02
N ILE A 93 11.37 10.76 21.75
CA ILE A 93 12.26 11.11 20.65
C ILE A 93 13.69 10.75 21.05
N LEU A 94 14.24 9.73 20.42
CA LEU A 94 15.58 9.21 20.70
C LEU A 94 16.49 9.16 19.47
N GLY A 95 16.00 9.56 18.31
CA GLY A 95 16.74 9.57 17.07
C GLY A 95 16.36 10.71 16.14
N TRP A 96 17.13 10.84 15.06
CA TRP A 96 16.95 11.85 14.04
C TRP A 96 17.35 11.30 12.65
N VAL A 97 16.60 11.65 11.62
CA VAL A 97 16.88 11.24 10.22
C VAL A 97 17.18 12.47 9.38
N GLU A 98 18.32 12.48 8.71
CA GLU A 98 18.62 13.44 7.63
C GLU A 98 18.04 12.90 6.32
N ASN A 99 17.33 13.75 5.55
CA ASN A 99 16.65 13.36 4.31
C ASN A 99 15.74 12.14 4.48
N PRO A 100 14.70 12.23 5.32
CA PRO A 100 13.85 11.11 5.67
C PRO A 100 13.12 10.55 4.45
N TYR A 101 13.07 9.22 4.36
CA TYR A 101 12.23 8.47 3.45
C TYR A 101 11.51 7.38 4.25
N TRP A 102 10.29 7.66 4.66
CA TRP A 102 9.51 6.78 5.50
C TRP A 102 8.72 5.78 4.66
N LEU A 103 9.06 4.50 4.78
CA LEU A 103 8.45 3.42 3.99
C LEU A 103 6.96 3.22 4.25
N ILE A 104 6.42 3.69 5.36
CA ILE A 104 4.98 3.64 5.62
C ILE A 104 4.20 4.41 4.54
N GLY A 105 4.79 5.44 3.95
CA GLY A 105 4.24 6.14 2.80
C GLY A 105 4.00 5.22 1.61
N ASP A 106 4.88 4.26 1.35
CA ASP A 106 4.72 3.25 0.29
C ASP A 106 3.61 2.25 0.59
N SER A 107 3.23 2.07 1.87
CA SER A 107 2.11 1.24 2.32
C SER A 107 0.77 1.99 2.33
N TYR A 108 0.78 3.30 2.14
CA TYR A 108 -0.42 4.14 2.10
C TYR A 108 -0.67 4.77 0.74
N HIS A 109 0.37 5.28 0.06
CA HIS A 109 0.24 5.95 -1.22
C HIS A 109 0.45 5.00 -2.39
N TRP A 110 -0.58 4.87 -3.23
CA TRP A 110 -0.45 4.13 -4.48
C TRP A 110 0.52 4.82 -5.42
N ARG A 111 1.57 4.11 -5.80
CA ARG A 111 2.54 4.60 -6.80
C ARG A 111 2.14 4.12 -8.18
N LYS A 112 2.09 5.05 -9.12
CA LYS A 112 1.92 4.71 -10.53
C LYS A 112 3.25 4.21 -11.08
N ASP A 113 3.31 2.93 -11.45
CA ASP A 113 4.53 2.35 -12.00
C ASP A 113 4.61 2.56 -13.52
N ILE A 114 3.59 2.12 -14.26
CA ILE A 114 3.58 2.22 -15.72
C ILE A 114 2.17 2.39 -16.27
N SER A 115 2.09 3.02 -17.44
CA SER A 115 0.85 3.18 -18.20
C SER A 115 1.12 2.93 -19.66
N PHE A 116 0.22 2.20 -20.35
CA PHE A 116 0.31 1.94 -21.77
C PHE A 116 -1.09 1.98 -22.41
N ILE A 117 -1.13 2.19 -23.73
CA ILE A 117 -2.38 2.31 -24.49
C ILE A 117 -2.52 1.12 -25.43
N VAL A 118 -3.71 0.55 -25.46
CA VAL A 118 -4.11 -0.54 -26.35
C VAL A 118 -5.41 -0.19 -27.06
N SER A 119 -5.67 -0.85 -28.18
CA SER A 119 -6.86 -0.59 -29.01
C SER A 119 -8.16 -1.15 -28.44
N GLN A 120 -8.07 -2.07 -27.47
CA GLN A 120 -9.21 -2.71 -26.81
C GLN A 120 -8.80 -3.19 -25.42
N CYS A 121 -9.76 -3.59 -24.59
CA CYS A 121 -9.46 -4.24 -23.31
C CYS A 121 -8.55 -5.46 -23.51
N VAL A 122 -7.56 -5.58 -22.66
CA VAL A 122 -6.64 -6.71 -22.61
C VAL A 122 -6.95 -7.56 -21.39
N GLY A 123 -6.91 -8.88 -21.56
CA GLY A 123 -6.99 -9.78 -20.41
C GLY A 123 -5.71 -9.67 -19.59
N SER A 124 -5.82 -9.58 -18.28
CA SER A 124 -4.66 -9.55 -17.40
C SER A 124 -4.71 -10.67 -16.38
N LYS A 125 -3.55 -11.28 -16.08
CA LYS A 125 -3.37 -12.26 -15.00
C LYS A 125 -1.98 -12.11 -14.39
N PHE A 126 -1.91 -12.39 -13.10
CA PHE A 126 -0.63 -12.49 -12.40
C PHE A 126 -0.13 -13.93 -12.50
N ASN A 127 1.07 -14.11 -13.03
CA ASN A 127 1.79 -15.38 -13.08
C ASN A 127 2.65 -15.49 -11.82
N CYS A 128 2.21 -16.31 -10.86
CA CYS A 128 2.91 -16.47 -9.58
C CYS A 128 4.29 -17.11 -9.72
N LYS A 129 4.44 -18.02 -10.69
CA LYS A 129 5.72 -18.71 -10.93
C LYS A 129 6.79 -17.76 -11.46
N GLU A 130 6.43 -16.94 -12.43
CA GLU A 130 7.36 -15.98 -13.08
C GLU A 130 7.40 -14.62 -12.37
N GLN A 131 6.50 -14.37 -11.41
CA GLN A 131 6.36 -13.09 -10.69
C GLN A 131 6.10 -11.91 -11.64
N GLU A 132 5.19 -12.09 -12.58
CA GLU A 132 4.90 -11.15 -13.66
C GLU A 132 3.40 -10.93 -13.84
N ILE A 133 3.00 -9.71 -14.20
CA ILE A 133 1.64 -9.44 -14.67
C ILE A 133 1.65 -9.54 -16.20
N GLN A 134 0.89 -10.47 -16.74
CA GLN A 134 0.82 -10.76 -18.16
C GLN A 134 -0.49 -10.25 -18.75
N PHE A 135 -0.41 -9.58 -19.91
CA PHE A 135 -1.55 -9.03 -20.60
C PHE A 135 -1.63 -9.61 -22.02
N ILE A 136 -2.78 -10.17 -22.35
CA ILE A 136 -3.07 -10.65 -23.71
C ILE A 136 -3.67 -9.51 -24.54
N SER A 137 -2.98 -9.09 -25.59
CA SER A 137 -3.54 -8.26 -26.64
C SER A 137 -3.77 -9.08 -27.92
N PRO A 138 -4.43 -8.54 -28.95
CA PRO A 138 -4.67 -9.30 -30.18
C PRO A 138 -3.42 -9.78 -30.93
N ASP A 139 -2.29 -9.11 -30.74
CA ASP A 139 -1.06 -9.32 -31.52
C ASP A 139 0.19 -9.62 -30.69
N SER A 140 0.13 -9.41 -29.38
CA SER A 140 1.32 -9.46 -28.53
C SER A 140 0.97 -9.84 -27.10
N LEU A 141 1.90 -10.48 -26.43
CA LEU A 141 1.93 -10.61 -24.98
C LEU A 141 2.70 -9.44 -24.40
N PHE A 142 2.06 -8.65 -23.52
CA PHE A 142 2.74 -7.68 -22.70
C PHE A 142 3.01 -8.32 -21.34
N THR A 143 4.21 -8.14 -20.83
CA THR A 143 4.65 -8.71 -19.57
C THR A 143 5.26 -7.64 -18.69
N TYR A 144 4.64 -7.33 -17.57
CA TYR A 144 5.19 -6.45 -16.55
C TYR A 144 5.99 -7.27 -15.54
N GLN A 145 7.30 -7.10 -15.56
CA GLN A 145 8.23 -7.74 -14.63
C GLN A 145 8.24 -6.98 -13.30
N THR A 146 7.60 -7.53 -12.28
CA THR A 146 7.37 -6.82 -11.01
C THR A 146 8.66 -6.39 -10.31
N ALA A 147 9.66 -7.27 -10.26
CA ALA A 147 10.95 -6.97 -9.63
C ALA A 147 11.79 -5.91 -10.37
N LYS A 148 11.63 -5.83 -11.70
CA LYS A 148 12.39 -4.88 -12.55
C LYS A 148 11.60 -3.62 -12.88
N LYS A 149 10.31 -3.59 -12.52
CA LYS A 149 9.36 -2.51 -12.82
C LYS A 149 9.39 -2.11 -14.31
N ARG A 150 9.44 -3.12 -15.18
CA ARG A 150 9.62 -2.94 -16.62
C ARG A 150 8.57 -3.72 -17.41
N MET A 151 8.01 -3.08 -18.43
CA MET A 151 7.12 -3.71 -19.41
C MET A 151 7.93 -4.26 -20.58
N LEU A 152 7.65 -5.49 -20.95
CA LEU A 152 8.13 -6.14 -22.18
C LEU A 152 6.94 -6.38 -23.09
N ARG A 153 7.12 -6.19 -24.38
CA ARG A 153 6.17 -6.57 -25.42
C ARG A 153 6.82 -7.65 -26.29
N ARG A 154 6.14 -8.78 -26.42
CA ARG A 154 6.57 -9.90 -27.26
C ARG A 154 5.48 -10.22 -28.27
N PRO A 155 5.69 -10.01 -29.60
CA PRO A 155 4.75 -10.44 -30.63
C PRO A 155 4.53 -11.94 -30.58
N TYR A 156 3.31 -12.39 -30.90
CA TYR A 156 3.04 -13.82 -31.02
C TYR A 156 3.72 -14.44 -32.23
N ALA A 157 4.13 -15.71 -32.11
CA ALA A 157 4.70 -16.49 -33.20
C ALA A 157 3.62 -16.92 -34.22
N SER A 158 2.34 -16.98 -33.79
CA SER A 158 1.20 -17.28 -34.63
C SER A 158 0.02 -16.33 -34.33
N ARG A 159 -0.90 -16.21 -35.25
CA ARG A 159 -2.09 -15.35 -35.07
C ARG A 159 -3.00 -15.97 -34.00
N MET A 160 -3.54 -15.13 -33.10
CA MET A 160 -4.56 -15.53 -32.12
C MET A 160 -5.82 -16.00 -32.86
N PRO A 161 -6.29 -17.25 -32.62
CA PRO A 161 -7.48 -17.77 -33.28
C PRO A 161 -8.80 -17.18 -32.79
N VAL A 162 -8.86 -16.81 -31.49
CA VAL A 162 -10.05 -16.22 -30.88
C VAL A 162 -10.11 -14.72 -31.16
N LYS A 163 -11.25 -14.23 -31.66
CA LYS A 163 -11.51 -12.80 -31.71
C LYS A 163 -11.98 -12.32 -30.34
N MET A 164 -11.04 -11.93 -29.51
CA MET A 164 -11.30 -11.46 -28.15
C MET A 164 -12.02 -10.11 -28.15
N LEU A 165 -13.12 -9.99 -27.41
CA LEU A 165 -13.92 -8.76 -27.26
C LEU A 165 -13.79 -8.16 -25.87
N LEU A 166 -13.78 -9.01 -24.84
CA LEU A 166 -13.83 -8.62 -23.42
C LEU A 166 -12.49 -8.81 -22.69
N GLY A 167 -11.46 -9.34 -23.36
CA GLY A 167 -10.17 -9.60 -22.74
C GLY A 167 -10.18 -10.80 -21.78
N THR A 168 -11.13 -11.72 -21.91
CA THR A 168 -11.28 -12.86 -21.01
C THR A 168 -10.16 -13.87 -21.17
N ASN A 169 -9.49 -14.19 -20.09
CA ASN A 169 -8.34 -15.10 -20.09
C ASN A 169 -8.16 -15.80 -18.75
N PHE A 170 -7.43 -16.90 -18.76
CA PHE A 170 -6.91 -17.56 -17.57
C PHE A 170 -5.53 -18.15 -17.83
N ILE A 171 -4.84 -18.51 -16.76
CA ILE A 171 -3.50 -19.08 -16.82
C ILE A 171 -3.48 -20.45 -16.15
N ASN A 172 -2.81 -21.40 -16.78
CA ASN A 172 -2.41 -22.68 -16.22
C ASN A 172 -0.89 -22.64 -16.05
N GLU A 173 -0.44 -22.21 -14.86
CA GLU A 173 0.99 -22.04 -14.55
C GLU A 173 1.77 -23.36 -14.62
N SER A 174 1.13 -24.48 -14.26
CA SER A 174 1.78 -25.80 -14.27
C SER A 174 2.10 -26.27 -15.70
N ALA A 175 1.24 -25.94 -16.66
CA ALA A 175 1.45 -26.23 -18.08
C ALA A 175 2.20 -25.11 -18.82
N ASN A 176 2.50 -23.98 -18.17
CA ASN A 176 3.06 -22.77 -18.78
C ASN A 176 2.22 -22.28 -19.97
N GLN A 177 0.89 -22.31 -19.81
CA GLN A 177 -0.07 -21.94 -20.84
C GLN A 177 -1.01 -20.85 -20.37
N MET A 178 -1.37 -19.96 -21.27
CA MET A 178 -2.41 -18.97 -21.07
C MET A 178 -3.53 -19.20 -22.08
N TYR A 179 -4.77 -19.12 -21.62
CA TYR A 179 -5.94 -19.32 -22.44
C TYR A 179 -6.66 -18.01 -22.67
N ALA A 180 -7.11 -17.77 -23.90
CA ALA A 180 -8.05 -16.72 -24.24
C ALA A 180 -9.37 -17.36 -24.68
N TYR A 181 -10.48 -16.77 -24.27
CA TYR A 181 -11.79 -17.24 -24.67
C TYR A 181 -12.78 -16.11 -24.89
N GLU A 182 -13.69 -16.33 -25.83
CA GLU A 182 -14.84 -15.49 -26.12
C GLU A 182 -15.97 -16.42 -26.55
N ILE A 183 -16.90 -16.67 -25.66
CA ILE A 183 -17.87 -17.75 -25.79
C ILE A 183 -19.27 -17.28 -26.16
N ASN A 184 -19.39 -16.01 -26.58
CA ASN A 184 -20.63 -15.42 -27.06
C ASN A 184 -20.31 -14.30 -28.07
N ASN A 185 -21.32 -13.87 -28.82
CA ASN A 185 -21.22 -12.77 -29.79
C ASN A 185 -20.20 -12.99 -30.93
N LEU A 186 -19.82 -14.21 -31.19
CA LEU A 186 -19.00 -14.58 -32.30
C LEU A 186 -19.85 -15.26 -33.40
N PRO A 187 -19.43 -15.20 -34.68
CA PRO A 187 -20.05 -15.99 -35.72
C PRO A 187 -20.08 -17.49 -35.42
N VAL A 188 -21.10 -18.18 -35.90
CA VAL A 188 -21.19 -19.64 -35.78
C VAL A 188 -19.90 -20.29 -36.31
N ASP A 189 -19.46 -21.37 -35.67
CA ASP A 189 -18.22 -22.09 -35.99
C ASP A 189 -16.91 -21.34 -35.78
N SER A 190 -16.96 -20.16 -35.13
CA SER A 190 -15.75 -19.48 -34.70
C SER A 190 -15.01 -20.29 -33.64
N ILE A 191 -13.69 -20.14 -33.58
CA ILE A 191 -12.89 -20.59 -32.41
C ILE A 191 -13.27 -19.71 -31.24
N THR A 192 -13.73 -20.31 -30.14
CA THR A 192 -14.16 -19.61 -28.92
C THR A 192 -13.15 -19.73 -27.81
N ILE A 193 -12.25 -20.72 -27.86
CA ILE A 193 -11.21 -20.97 -26.87
C ILE A 193 -9.90 -21.29 -27.57
N SER A 194 -8.81 -20.69 -27.13
CA SER A 194 -7.46 -20.95 -27.64
C SER A 194 -6.45 -20.94 -26.49
N SER A 195 -5.37 -21.69 -26.61
CA SER A 195 -4.23 -21.66 -25.69
C SER A 195 -3.01 -21.02 -26.34
N LEU A 196 -2.24 -20.30 -25.52
CA LEU A 196 -0.95 -19.73 -25.84
C LEU A 196 0.13 -20.45 -25.03
N ASP A 197 1.09 -21.06 -25.69
CA ASP A 197 2.32 -21.50 -25.04
C ASP A 197 3.18 -20.27 -24.70
N LEU A 198 3.46 -20.05 -23.41
CA LEU A 198 4.17 -18.86 -22.93
C LEU A 198 5.67 -18.87 -23.25
N SER A 199 6.23 -20.05 -23.60
CA SER A 199 7.63 -20.20 -24.01
C SER A 199 7.82 -19.85 -25.48
N THR A 200 6.98 -20.43 -26.35
CA THR A 200 7.09 -20.28 -27.81
C THR A 200 6.28 -19.11 -28.37
N LEU A 201 5.31 -18.62 -27.61
CA LEU A 201 4.31 -17.61 -28.02
C LEU A 201 3.46 -18.04 -29.20
N GLN A 202 3.24 -19.35 -29.31
CA GLN A 202 2.40 -19.93 -30.33
C GLN A 202 1.00 -20.18 -29.82
N TRP A 203 -0.01 -19.77 -30.59
CA TRP A 203 -1.42 -20.00 -30.33
C TRP A 203 -1.89 -21.31 -30.96
N GLU A 204 -2.71 -22.04 -30.21
CA GLU A 204 -3.42 -23.22 -30.71
C GLU A 204 -4.93 -23.08 -30.45
N PRO A 205 -5.80 -23.39 -31.43
CA PRO A 205 -7.22 -23.46 -31.21
C PRO A 205 -7.58 -24.67 -30.35
N ILE A 206 -8.44 -24.48 -29.34
CA ILE A 206 -8.88 -25.55 -28.43
C ILE A 206 -10.31 -25.96 -28.71
N GLY A 207 -11.24 -25.00 -28.88
CA GLY A 207 -12.64 -25.36 -29.05
C GLY A 207 -13.49 -24.26 -29.63
N ARG A 208 -14.76 -24.64 -29.87
CA ARG A 208 -15.84 -23.79 -30.44
C ARG A 208 -17.06 -23.73 -29.52
N ALA A 209 -16.94 -24.20 -28.29
CA ALA A 209 -18.03 -24.23 -27.30
C ALA A 209 -18.63 -22.84 -27.12
N TYR A 210 -19.94 -22.76 -27.03
CA TYR A 210 -20.72 -21.55 -27.03
C TYR A 210 -21.51 -21.37 -25.74
N SER A 211 -21.72 -20.13 -25.28
CA SER A 211 -22.60 -19.81 -24.14
C SER A 211 -23.75 -18.88 -24.60
N LYS A 212 -24.91 -19.03 -23.96
CA LYS A 212 -26.06 -18.15 -24.18
C LYS A 212 -25.90 -16.79 -23.50
N VAL A 213 -25.08 -16.69 -22.48
CA VAL A 213 -24.79 -15.45 -21.71
C VAL A 213 -23.43 -14.95 -22.11
N GLN A 214 -23.31 -13.65 -22.39
CA GLN A 214 -22.06 -13.03 -22.87
C GLN A 214 -20.95 -13.01 -21.81
N LEU A 215 -21.30 -13.14 -20.55
CA LEU A 215 -20.37 -13.21 -19.43
C LEU A 215 -19.45 -11.98 -19.25
N HIS A 216 -19.98 -10.77 -19.44
CA HIS A 216 -19.29 -9.56 -18.99
C HIS A 216 -19.05 -9.63 -17.48
N HIS A 217 -17.88 -9.25 -17.02
CA HIS A 217 -17.53 -9.16 -15.60
C HIS A 217 -17.96 -10.37 -14.78
N HIS A 218 -17.72 -11.55 -15.34
CA HIS A 218 -17.78 -12.80 -14.60
C HIS A 218 -16.48 -13.01 -13.81
N ASN A 219 -16.50 -13.94 -12.88
CA ASN A 219 -15.30 -14.39 -12.19
C ASN A 219 -14.77 -15.68 -12.80
N GLY A 220 -13.47 -15.89 -12.70
CA GLY A 220 -12.83 -17.10 -13.18
C GLY A 220 -11.80 -17.65 -12.21
N PHE A 221 -11.72 -18.97 -12.12
CA PHE A 221 -10.78 -19.69 -11.26
C PHE A 221 -10.23 -20.93 -11.95
N TRP A 222 -8.91 -21.10 -11.92
CA TRP A 222 -8.25 -22.32 -12.36
C TRP A 222 -8.16 -23.32 -11.21
N ASP A 223 -8.92 -24.42 -11.29
CA ASP A 223 -8.90 -25.54 -10.36
C ASP A 223 -7.74 -26.48 -10.72
N ASN A 224 -6.57 -26.24 -10.12
CA ASN A 224 -5.35 -27.03 -10.36
C ASN A 224 -5.53 -28.52 -10.04
N LYS A 225 -6.36 -28.85 -9.03
CA LYS A 225 -6.58 -30.22 -8.59
C LYS A 225 -7.29 -31.06 -9.65
N ASN A 226 -8.27 -30.46 -10.31
CA ASN A 226 -9.11 -31.13 -11.29
C ASN A 226 -8.79 -30.73 -12.74
N HIS A 227 -7.74 -29.93 -12.95
CA HIS A 227 -7.29 -29.45 -14.26
C HIS A 227 -8.44 -28.84 -15.10
N ARG A 228 -9.18 -27.91 -14.51
CA ARG A 228 -10.35 -27.29 -15.14
C ARG A 228 -10.47 -25.83 -14.81
N TYR A 229 -11.08 -25.08 -15.71
CA TYR A 229 -11.41 -23.69 -15.52
C TYR A 229 -12.88 -23.52 -15.13
N ILE A 230 -13.14 -22.83 -14.02
CA ILE A 230 -14.47 -22.56 -13.48
C ILE A 230 -14.77 -21.09 -13.67
N VAL A 231 -15.95 -20.78 -14.20
CA VAL A 231 -16.49 -19.43 -14.39
C VAL A 231 -17.72 -19.27 -13.53
N PHE A 232 -17.88 -18.15 -12.86
CA PHE A 232 -19.08 -17.82 -12.08
C PHE A 232 -19.68 -16.48 -12.51
N GLY A 233 -21.03 -16.46 -12.60
CA GLY A 233 -21.80 -15.25 -12.75
C GLY A 233 -21.67 -14.62 -14.14
N GLY A 234 -21.69 -13.30 -14.16
CA GLY A 234 -21.57 -12.51 -15.38
C GLY A 234 -22.90 -12.01 -15.94
N PHE A 235 -22.79 -11.08 -16.87
CA PHE A 235 -23.90 -10.41 -17.54
C PHE A 235 -23.76 -10.47 -19.05
N GLY A 236 -24.87 -10.55 -19.75
CA GLY A 236 -24.96 -10.41 -21.20
C GLY A 236 -26.32 -10.84 -21.72
N ASN A 237 -26.68 -10.37 -22.91
CA ASN A 237 -27.98 -10.66 -23.52
C ASN A 237 -29.17 -10.38 -22.60
N ARG A 238 -29.07 -9.28 -21.79
CA ARG A 238 -30.06 -8.86 -20.78
C ARG A 238 -30.24 -9.82 -19.60
N LEU A 239 -29.32 -10.75 -19.39
CA LEU A 239 -29.39 -11.74 -18.33
C LEU A 239 -28.21 -11.59 -17.37
N TYR A 240 -28.50 -11.68 -16.07
CA TYR A 240 -27.51 -11.92 -15.02
C TYR A 240 -27.42 -13.42 -14.76
N SER A 241 -26.23 -13.92 -14.47
CA SER A 241 -26.01 -15.34 -14.22
C SER A 241 -25.57 -15.57 -12.75
N ASN A 242 -25.94 -16.72 -12.19
CA ASN A 242 -25.41 -17.26 -10.95
C ASN A 242 -24.86 -18.69 -11.15
N LYS A 243 -24.66 -19.08 -12.38
CA LYS A 243 -24.17 -20.42 -12.72
C LYS A 243 -22.66 -20.50 -12.56
N PHE A 244 -22.22 -21.65 -12.08
CA PHE A 244 -20.85 -22.08 -12.16
C PHE A 244 -20.69 -22.92 -13.43
N LEU A 245 -19.96 -22.42 -14.39
CA LEU A 245 -19.68 -23.11 -15.64
C LEU A 245 -18.27 -23.68 -15.60
N VAL A 246 -18.07 -24.87 -16.16
CA VAL A 246 -16.77 -25.49 -16.34
C VAL A 246 -16.62 -25.92 -17.78
N TYR A 247 -15.50 -25.55 -18.39
CA TYR A 247 -15.18 -25.99 -19.73
C TYR A 247 -14.66 -27.44 -19.71
N ASN A 248 -15.27 -28.28 -20.53
CA ASN A 248 -14.89 -29.66 -20.77
C ASN A 248 -14.27 -29.77 -22.17
N GLU A 249 -12.94 -29.81 -22.22
CA GLU A 249 -12.18 -29.84 -23.46
C GLU A 249 -12.43 -31.13 -24.27
N GLY A 250 -12.59 -32.27 -23.59
CA GLY A 250 -12.76 -33.57 -24.23
C GLY A 250 -14.03 -33.70 -25.10
N VAL A 251 -15.06 -32.88 -24.81
CA VAL A 251 -16.34 -32.84 -25.57
C VAL A 251 -16.66 -31.45 -26.10
N ASP A 252 -15.75 -30.52 -25.99
CA ASP A 252 -15.89 -29.10 -26.39
C ASP A 252 -17.23 -28.50 -25.92
N ARG A 253 -17.44 -28.49 -24.59
CA ARG A 253 -18.69 -28.02 -24.01
C ARG A 253 -18.49 -27.34 -22.68
N TRP A 254 -19.31 -26.33 -22.42
CA TRP A 254 -19.48 -25.73 -21.11
C TRP A 254 -20.54 -26.50 -20.31
N ASP A 255 -20.14 -27.18 -19.26
CA ASP A 255 -21.02 -27.85 -18.31
C ASP A 255 -21.32 -26.99 -17.10
N THR A 256 -22.49 -27.20 -16.46
CA THR A 256 -22.85 -26.48 -15.24
C THR A 256 -22.50 -27.31 -14.01
N LEU A 257 -21.70 -26.73 -13.10
CA LEU A 257 -21.48 -27.33 -11.79
C LEU A 257 -22.65 -27.02 -10.86
N GLN A 258 -23.22 -28.06 -10.28
CA GLN A 258 -24.32 -27.92 -9.32
C GLN A 258 -23.78 -27.91 -7.89
N PHE A 259 -24.36 -27.03 -7.06
CA PHE A 259 -24.04 -26.90 -5.66
C PHE A 259 -25.33 -27.01 -4.83
N LYS A 260 -25.18 -27.45 -3.57
CA LYS A 260 -26.23 -27.45 -2.55
C LYS A 260 -25.97 -26.28 -1.57
N GLY A 261 -26.94 -26.00 -0.70
CA GLY A 261 -26.84 -24.95 0.33
C GLY A 261 -27.45 -23.64 -0.09
N ASP A 262 -26.80 -22.53 0.24
CA ASP A 262 -27.35 -21.19 0.01
C ASP A 262 -27.33 -20.83 -1.48
N ASN A 263 -28.33 -20.08 -1.92
CA ASN A 263 -28.42 -19.60 -3.30
C ASN A 263 -27.71 -18.24 -3.42
N ILE A 264 -26.83 -18.10 -4.41
CA ILE A 264 -26.24 -16.81 -4.78
C ILE A 264 -27.15 -16.17 -5.81
N THR A 265 -27.60 -14.94 -5.56
CA THR A 265 -28.40 -14.17 -6.52
C THR A 265 -27.62 -13.95 -7.83
N PRO A 266 -28.29 -14.10 -9.00
CA PRO A 266 -27.67 -13.81 -10.31
C PRO A 266 -27.02 -12.44 -10.34
N ARG A 267 -25.72 -12.37 -10.73
CA ARG A 267 -24.91 -11.15 -10.62
C ARG A 267 -23.72 -11.11 -11.55
N PHE A 268 -23.19 -9.91 -11.75
CA PHE A 268 -21.92 -9.61 -12.39
C PHE A 268 -21.16 -8.59 -11.53
N PHE A 269 -19.95 -8.22 -11.87
CA PHE A 269 -19.11 -7.37 -11.04
C PHE A 269 -18.91 -7.88 -9.61
N SER A 270 -18.99 -9.18 -9.37
CA SER A 270 -18.55 -9.76 -8.11
C SER A 270 -17.03 -9.94 -8.08
N SER A 271 -16.49 -10.13 -6.91
CA SER A 271 -15.07 -10.46 -6.72
C SER A 271 -14.92 -11.90 -6.26
N MET A 272 -13.83 -12.56 -6.70
CA MET A 272 -13.55 -13.95 -6.31
C MET A 272 -12.10 -14.12 -5.90
N THR A 273 -11.88 -15.02 -4.93
CA THR A 273 -10.55 -15.57 -4.59
C THR A 273 -10.69 -17.00 -4.10
N SER A 274 -9.57 -17.71 -4.00
CA SER A 274 -9.52 -19.08 -3.47
C SER A 274 -8.73 -19.16 -2.18
N SER A 275 -8.98 -20.22 -1.40
CA SER A 275 -8.05 -20.65 -0.35
C SER A 275 -6.69 -21.03 -0.95
N ALA A 276 -5.65 -21.05 -0.14
CA ALA A 276 -4.30 -21.43 -0.57
C ALA A 276 -4.24 -22.84 -1.18
N GLN A 277 -5.13 -23.75 -0.73
CA GLN A 277 -5.24 -25.11 -1.25
C GLN A 277 -6.07 -25.20 -2.54
N GLY A 278 -6.75 -24.12 -2.95
CA GLY A 278 -7.57 -24.08 -4.16
C GLY A 278 -8.86 -24.90 -4.12
N ASN A 279 -9.26 -25.42 -2.95
CA ASN A 279 -10.46 -26.25 -2.78
C ASN A 279 -11.68 -25.48 -2.27
N TYR A 280 -11.49 -24.22 -1.90
CA TYR A 280 -12.53 -23.34 -1.36
C TYR A 280 -12.46 -21.97 -2.03
N LEU A 281 -13.61 -21.48 -2.48
CA LEU A 281 -13.72 -20.15 -3.09
C LEU A 281 -14.50 -19.21 -2.20
N TYR A 282 -14.16 -17.93 -2.28
CA TYR A 282 -14.92 -16.83 -1.70
C TYR A 282 -15.46 -15.96 -2.84
N ILE A 283 -16.75 -15.58 -2.75
CA ILE A 283 -17.41 -14.66 -3.69
C ILE A 283 -18.00 -13.51 -2.88
N TYR A 284 -17.64 -12.29 -3.25
CA TYR A 284 -18.05 -11.07 -2.58
C TYR A 284 -18.73 -10.07 -3.52
N GLY A 285 -19.88 -9.53 -3.05
CA GLY A 285 -20.54 -8.37 -3.66
C GLY A 285 -21.03 -8.58 -5.08
N GLY A 286 -21.14 -7.50 -5.83
CA GLY A 286 -21.61 -7.50 -7.22
C GLY A 286 -22.94 -6.81 -7.40
N VAL A 287 -23.49 -6.91 -8.62
CA VAL A 287 -24.72 -6.25 -9.07
C VAL A 287 -25.62 -7.24 -9.81
N GLY A 288 -26.92 -7.21 -9.58
CA GLY A 288 -27.87 -8.09 -10.25
C GLY A 288 -29.23 -8.08 -9.61
N ASN A 289 -30.05 -9.11 -9.85
CA ASN A 289 -31.33 -9.28 -9.20
C ASN A 289 -31.73 -10.77 -9.13
N GLU A 290 -32.75 -11.07 -8.34
CA GLU A 290 -33.20 -12.44 -8.09
C GLU A 290 -33.76 -13.14 -9.32
N SER A 291 -34.39 -12.40 -10.24
CA SER A 291 -34.94 -12.95 -11.47
C SER A 291 -33.89 -13.31 -12.51
N GLY A 292 -32.70 -12.69 -12.44
CA GLY A 292 -31.69 -12.74 -13.49
C GLY A 292 -32.01 -11.89 -14.72
N ASP A 293 -33.15 -11.18 -14.77
CA ASP A 293 -33.56 -10.36 -15.91
C ASP A 293 -33.22 -8.88 -15.69
N GLN A 294 -32.41 -8.31 -16.56
CA GLN A 294 -32.01 -6.90 -16.51
C GLN A 294 -33.21 -5.94 -16.57
N SER A 295 -34.30 -6.31 -17.25
CA SER A 295 -35.48 -5.43 -17.44
C SER A 295 -36.17 -5.04 -16.13
N ILE A 296 -35.96 -5.82 -15.06
CA ILE A 296 -36.53 -5.57 -13.73
C ILE A 296 -35.64 -4.61 -12.90
N GLY A 297 -34.48 -4.21 -13.43
CA GLY A 297 -33.51 -3.40 -12.73
C GLY A 297 -32.42 -4.23 -12.03
N HIS A 298 -31.71 -3.61 -11.09
CA HIS A 298 -30.62 -4.28 -10.37
C HIS A 298 -30.45 -3.72 -8.96
N ASN A 299 -29.87 -4.53 -8.08
CA ASN A 299 -29.43 -4.20 -6.74
C ASN A 299 -27.92 -4.41 -6.63
N TYR A 300 -27.29 -3.63 -5.77
CA TYR A 300 -25.91 -3.87 -5.32
C TYR A 300 -25.94 -4.83 -4.13
N TYR A 301 -24.92 -5.66 -4.01
CA TYR A 301 -24.80 -6.62 -2.93
C TYR A 301 -23.57 -6.33 -2.08
N ASN A 302 -23.73 -6.46 -0.77
CA ASN A 302 -22.66 -6.43 0.23
C ASN A 302 -22.79 -7.71 1.06
N ASP A 303 -22.43 -8.82 0.44
CA ASP A 303 -22.56 -10.17 0.98
C ASP A 303 -21.33 -11.01 0.64
N LEU A 304 -21.03 -12.01 1.47
CA LEU A 304 -19.93 -12.95 1.28
C LEU A 304 -20.46 -14.38 1.28
N TYR A 305 -20.05 -15.12 0.27
CA TYR A 305 -20.29 -16.56 0.15
C TYR A 305 -18.99 -17.32 0.12
N GLY A 306 -18.99 -18.50 0.75
CA GLY A 306 -17.94 -19.50 0.64
C GLY A 306 -18.45 -20.72 -0.11
N ILE A 307 -17.62 -21.25 -1.02
CA ILE A 307 -17.96 -22.37 -1.89
C ILE A 307 -16.95 -23.49 -1.69
N ASP A 308 -17.40 -24.58 -1.09
CA ASP A 308 -16.62 -25.81 -0.98
C ASP A 308 -16.72 -26.59 -2.30
N LEU A 309 -15.64 -26.62 -3.07
CA LEU A 309 -15.60 -27.28 -4.38
C LEU A 309 -15.63 -28.81 -4.30
N GLU A 310 -15.18 -29.39 -3.19
CA GLU A 310 -15.15 -30.85 -2.98
C GLU A 310 -16.51 -31.37 -2.54
N ARG A 311 -17.08 -30.71 -1.52
CA ARG A 311 -18.40 -31.10 -0.98
C ARG A 311 -19.56 -30.60 -1.82
N ARG A 312 -19.31 -29.69 -2.74
CA ARG A 312 -20.32 -29.00 -3.58
C ARG A 312 -21.36 -28.26 -2.73
N ILE A 313 -20.90 -27.49 -1.74
CA ILE A 313 -21.73 -26.74 -0.81
C ILE A 313 -21.41 -25.25 -0.92
N ILE A 314 -22.46 -24.42 -1.00
CA ILE A 314 -22.39 -22.97 -0.87
C ILE A 314 -22.89 -22.59 0.51
N LYS A 315 -22.16 -21.72 1.21
CA LYS A 315 -22.53 -21.15 2.50
C LYS A 315 -22.40 -19.63 2.43
N ARG A 316 -23.46 -18.90 2.81
CA ARG A 316 -23.42 -17.47 3.02
C ARG A 316 -22.83 -17.18 4.39
N TYR A 317 -21.76 -16.39 4.46
CA TYR A 317 -21.15 -15.94 5.70
C TYR A 317 -21.99 -14.84 6.34
N TRP A 318 -22.22 -13.78 5.56
CA TRP A 318 -22.99 -12.62 5.99
C TRP A 318 -23.58 -11.87 4.78
N SER A 319 -24.51 -10.96 5.09
CA SER A 319 -25.10 -10.02 4.13
C SER A 319 -25.47 -8.76 4.89
N HIS A 320 -24.92 -7.62 4.47
CA HIS A 320 -25.11 -6.32 5.09
C HIS A 320 -25.86 -5.36 4.17
N PRO A 321 -26.52 -4.32 4.71
CA PRO A 321 -27.05 -3.24 3.90
C PRO A 321 -25.97 -2.60 3.04
N VAL A 322 -26.35 -2.14 1.87
CA VAL A 322 -25.48 -1.42 0.95
C VAL A 322 -25.58 0.07 1.25
N GLU A 323 -24.56 0.63 1.87
CA GLU A 323 -24.50 2.07 2.16
C GLU A 323 -24.08 2.88 0.93
N GLU A 324 -23.13 2.35 0.15
CA GLU A 324 -22.62 2.98 -1.06
C GLU A 324 -22.69 2.02 -2.25
N LYS A 325 -23.21 2.52 -3.38
CA LYS A 325 -23.26 1.80 -4.65
C LYS A 325 -21.86 1.71 -5.23
N ARG A 326 -21.14 0.64 -4.90
CA ARG A 326 -19.79 0.34 -5.38
C ARG A 326 -19.69 -1.13 -5.73
N VAL A 327 -18.97 -1.42 -6.80
CA VAL A 327 -18.62 -2.78 -7.19
C VAL A 327 -17.20 -3.11 -6.77
N PRO A 328 -16.88 -4.37 -6.47
CA PRO A 328 -15.53 -4.81 -6.23
C PRO A 328 -14.74 -4.99 -7.53
N SER A 329 -13.40 -4.98 -7.42
CA SER A 329 -12.50 -5.46 -8.47
C SER A 329 -12.79 -6.93 -8.81
N GLU A 330 -12.44 -7.37 -10.02
CA GLU A 330 -12.67 -8.75 -10.48
C GLU A 330 -12.10 -9.79 -9.51
N GLN A 331 -10.94 -9.50 -8.95
CA GLN A 331 -10.23 -10.36 -8.00
C GLN A 331 -10.05 -9.66 -6.66
N MET A 332 -10.08 -10.44 -5.60
CA MET A 332 -9.73 -10.05 -4.25
C MET A 332 -8.64 -10.98 -3.72
N ILE A 333 -7.93 -10.57 -2.70
CA ILE A 333 -6.81 -11.31 -2.13
C ILE A 333 -7.18 -11.78 -0.73
N LEU A 334 -7.03 -13.06 -0.47
CA LEU A 334 -7.17 -13.64 0.87
C LEU A 334 -5.89 -13.33 1.66
N SER A 335 -6.04 -12.85 2.89
CA SER A 335 -4.89 -12.65 3.80
C SER A 335 -4.18 -13.96 4.11
N GLU A 336 -2.89 -13.90 4.45
CA GLU A 336 -2.07 -15.08 4.77
C GLU A 336 -2.63 -15.88 5.97
N ASP A 337 -3.26 -15.20 6.92
CA ASP A 337 -3.91 -15.81 8.09
C ASP A 337 -5.35 -16.32 7.83
N GLY A 338 -5.88 -16.09 6.63
CA GLY A 338 -7.20 -16.53 6.21
C GLY A 338 -8.38 -15.78 6.86
N LYS A 339 -8.14 -14.64 7.52
CA LYS A 339 -9.19 -13.91 8.27
C LYS A 339 -9.79 -12.75 7.50
N TYR A 340 -9.07 -12.21 6.53
CA TYR A 340 -9.45 -10.99 5.81
C TYR A 340 -9.39 -11.19 4.30
N LEU A 341 -10.20 -10.39 3.62
CA LEU A 341 -10.18 -10.21 2.17
C LEU A 341 -9.75 -8.78 1.86
N TYR A 342 -8.82 -8.63 0.93
CA TYR A 342 -8.44 -7.33 0.38
C TYR A 342 -9.08 -7.16 -0.99
N VAL A 343 -9.82 -6.07 -1.20
CA VAL A 343 -10.55 -5.82 -2.43
C VAL A 343 -10.58 -4.33 -2.75
N ILE A 344 -10.44 -3.97 -4.00
CA ILE A 344 -10.68 -2.59 -4.46
C ILE A 344 -12.18 -2.45 -4.76
N ARG A 345 -12.79 -1.34 -4.28
CA ARG A 345 -14.19 -1.01 -4.60
C ARG A 345 -14.26 0.34 -5.30
N TYR A 346 -15.17 0.47 -6.25
CA TYR A 346 -15.36 1.69 -7.04
C TYR A 346 -16.81 1.82 -7.54
N ALA A 347 -17.20 3.06 -7.90
CA ALA A 347 -18.52 3.33 -8.49
C ALA A 347 -18.40 3.24 -10.02
N GLU A 348 -18.89 2.14 -10.60
CA GLU A 348 -18.79 1.85 -12.05
C GLU A 348 -19.74 2.70 -12.91
N TYR A 349 -20.79 3.25 -12.29
CA TYR A 349 -21.81 4.05 -12.98
C TYR A 349 -21.47 5.55 -13.06
N ILE A 350 -20.39 5.99 -12.39
CA ILE A 350 -19.92 7.38 -12.37
C ILE A 350 -18.72 7.51 -13.29
N LYS A 351 -18.78 8.42 -14.27
CA LYS A 351 -17.69 8.59 -15.25
C LYS A 351 -16.34 8.89 -14.58
N THR A 352 -16.31 9.78 -13.59
CA THR A 352 -15.11 10.06 -12.82
C THR A 352 -15.30 9.50 -11.40
N SER A 353 -14.59 8.45 -11.09
CA SER A 353 -14.69 7.68 -9.86
C SER A 353 -13.33 7.59 -9.17
N SER A 354 -13.26 6.85 -8.09
CA SER A 354 -12.02 6.52 -7.39
C SER A 354 -12.01 5.05 -7.00
N LEU A 355 -10.82 4.47 -7.06
CA LEU A 355 -10.57 3.12 -6.59
C LEU A 355 -10.10 3.21 -5.14
N GLN A 356 -10.75 2.49 -4.24
CA GLN A 356 -10.37 2.43 -2.82
C GLN A 356 -10.15 0.98 -2.41
N LEU A 357 -8.99 0.69 -1.83
CA LEU A 357 -8.70 -0.62 -1.24
C LEU A 357 -9.40 -0.75 0.11
N TYR A 358 -10.00 -1.91 0.34
CA TYR A 358 -10.61 -2.27 1.62
C TYR A 358 -10.07 -3.59 2.13
N ARG A 359 -9.91 -3.68 3.44
CA ARG A 359 -9.76 -4.93 4.19
C ARG A 359 -11.13 -5.29 4.77
N ILE A 360 -11.61 -6.48 4.47
CA ILE A 360 -12.94 -6.97 4.88
C ILE A 360 -12.74 -8.21 5.76
N SER A 361 -13.31 -8.21 6.95
CA SER A 361 -13.34 -9.38 7.83
C SER A 361 -14.24 -10.47 7.25
N ILE A 362 -13.72 -11.69 7.16
CA ILE A 362 -14.51 -12.85 6.69
C ILE A 362 -15.58 -13.24 7.73
N GLU A 363 -15.29 -13.04 9.01
CA GLU A 363 -16.17 -13.44 10.10
C GLU A 363 -17.45 -12.60 10.14
N ASP A 364 -17.33 -11.29 10.09
CA ASP A 364 -18.43 -10.36 10.37
C ASP A 364 -18.66 -9.28 9.29
N GLY A 365 -17.83 -9.23 8.24
CA GLY A 365 -17.96 -8.27 7.14
C GLY A 365 -17.54 -6.83 7.48
N ASN A 366 -16.93 -6.58 8.63
CA ASN A 366 -16.38 -5.27 8.96
C ASN A 366 -15.33 -4.85 7.94
N MET A 367 -15.46 -3.60 7.45
CA MET A 367 -14.60 -3.06 6.39
C MET A 367 -13.76 -1.89 6.89
N GLU A 368 -12.51 -1.88 6.51
CA GLU A 368 -11.58 -0.78 6.75
C GLU A 368 -10.94 -0.32 5.43
N ALA A 369 -10.96 0.98 5.17
CA ALA A 369 -10.30 1.58 4.01
C ALA A 369 -8.79 1.66 4.26
N LEU A 370 -8.00 1.17 3.31
CA LEU A 370 -6.54 1.12 3.36
C LEU A 370 -5.94 1.89 2.18
N GLY A 371 -4.86 2.59 2.45
CA GLY A 371 -4.19 3.44 1.46
C GLY A 371 -5.03 4.64 1.05
N ASP A 372 -4.44 5.47 0.19
CA ASP A 372 -5.17 6.53 -0.49
C ASP A 372 -5.99 6.00 -1.67
N SER A 373 -6.80 6.85 -2.28
CA SER A 373 -7.63 6.46 -3.43
C SER A 373 -6.92 6.78 -4.74
N ILE A 374 -7.15 5.94 -5.76
CA ILE A 374 -6.66 6.15 -7.12
C ILE A 374 -7.78 6.78 -7.95
N PRO A 375 -7.58 7.95 -8.62
CA PRO A 375 -8.54 8.47 -9.58
C PRO A 375 -8.79 7.48 -10.74
N PHE A 376 -10.04 7.30 -11.14
CA PHE A 376 -10.42 6.33 -12.16
C PHE A 376 -11.58 6.81 -13.02
N VAL A 377 -11.49 6.55 -14.32
CA VAL A 377 -12.54 6.85 -15.28
C VAL A 377 -13.29 5.56 -15.64
N SER A 378 -14.48 5.38 -15.08
CA SER A 378 -15.27 4.14 -15.15
C SER A 378 -16.58 4.25 -15.94
N GLY A 379 -16.78 5.28 -16.72
CA GLY A 379 -18.05 5.53 -17.44
C GLY A 379 -18.42 4.52 -18.55
N SER A 380 -17.62 3.49 -18.75
CA SER A 380 -17.87 2.44 -19.73
C SER A 380 -17.83 1.06 -19.09
N ILE A 381 -18.76 0.18 -19.49
CA ILE A 381 -18.84 -1.21 -18.99
C ILE A 381 -17.58 -2.04 -19.27
N ILE A 382 -16.78 -1.62 -20.26
CA ILE A 382 -15.52 -2.31 -20.58
C ILE A 382 -14.33 -1.84 -19.75
N SER A 383 -14.51 -0.81 -18.92
CA SER A 383 -13.49 -0.42 -17.94
C SER A 383 -13.42 -1.48 -16.85
N THR A 384 -12.22 -1.97 -16.55
CA THR A 384 -11.99 -3.05 -15.59
C THR A 384 -10.93 -2.69 -14.56
N VAL A 385 -11.05 -3.30 -13.39
CA VAL A 385 -10.09 -3.17 -12.29
C VAL A 385 -9.74 -4.57 -11.78
N SER A 386 -8.45 -4.89 -11.77
CA SER A 386 -7.94 -6.14 -11.19
C SER A 386 -6.96 -5.84 -10.06
N LEU A 387 -6.99 -6.66 -9.02
CA LEU A 387 -6.09 -6.59 -7.87
C LEU A 387 -5.25 -7.86 -7.80
N TYR A 388 -3.93 -7.70 -7.73
CA TYR A 388 -2.98 -8.80 -7.58
C TYR A 388 -2.09 -8.59 -6.36
N TYR A 389 -1.52 -9.66 -5.86
CA TYR A 389 -0.55 -9.63 -4.76
C TYR A 389 0.66 -10.47 -5.11
N ASN A 390 1.83 -9.89 -4.94
CA ASN A 390 3.10 -10.58 -5.05
C ASN A 390 3.64 -10.91 -3.65
N PRO A 391 3.59 -12.18 -3.22
CA PRO A 391 4.02 -12.56 -1.88
C PRO A 391 5.54 -12.47 -1.68
N THR A 392 6.32 -12.54 -2.76
CA THR A 392 7.79 -12.44 -2.72
C THR A 392 8.24 -11.01 -2.48
N LEU A 393 7.66 -10.05 -3.21
CA LEU A 393 7.99 -8.63 -3.09
C LEU A 393 7.18 -7.94 -1.98
N LYS A 394 6.14 -8.60 -1.45
CA LYS A 394 5.19 -8.02 -0.51
C LYS A 394 4.55 -6.73 -1.06
N GLU A 395 4.04 -6.82 -2.29
CA GLU A 395 3.43 -5.70 -2.99
C GLU A 395 2.06 -6.07 -3.56
N TYR A 396 1.10 -5.15 -3.44
CA TYR A 396 -0.18 -5.19 -4.13
C TYR A 396 -0.07 -4.43 -5.45
N TYR A 397 -0.73 -4.94 -6.48
CA TYR A 397 -0.80 -4.32 -7.80
C TYR A 397 -2.25 -4.10 -8.18
N CYS A 398 -2.61 -2.84 -8.43
CA CYS A 398 -3.88 -2.48 -9.03
C CYS A 398 -3.67 -2.26 -10.52
N VAL A 399 -4.36 -3.05 -11.35
CA VAL A 399 -4.41 -2.87 -12.79
C VAL A 399 -5.73 -2.20 -13.14
N ALA A 400 -5.68 -0.93 -13.51
CA ALA A 400 -6.83 -0.14 -13.91
C ALA A 400 -6.85 0.00 -15.44
N GLN A 401 -7.92 -0.46 -16.10
CA GLN A 401 -8.13 -0.30 -17.54
C GLN A 401 -9.27 0.69 -17.77
N GLU A 402 -8.92 1.88 -18.24
CA GLU A 402 -9.82 2.99 -18.51
C GLU A 402 -10.13 3.08 -20.00
N CYS A 403 -11.40 2.94 -20.34
CA CYS A 403 -11.85 3.01 -21.73
C CYS A 403 -12.13 4.44 -22.16
N ASN A 404 -11.55 4.85 -23.28
CA ASN A 404 -11.95 6.05 -24.02
C ASN A 404 -12.70 5.64 -25.30
N GLU A 405 -14.02 5.65 -25.22
CA GLU A 405 -14.87 5.23 -26.35
C GLU A 405 -14.72 6.12 -27.59
N GLN A 406 -14.51 7.43 -27.41
CA GLN A 406 -14.33 8.36 -28.52
C GLN A 406 -13.03 8.11 -29.27
N ALA A 407 -11.94 7.82 -28.55
CA ALA A 407 -10.64 7.51 -29.13
C ALA A 407 -10.51 6.03 -29.53
N LYS A 408 -11.47 5.17 -29.19
CA LYS A 408 -11.40 3.70 -29.35
C LYS A 408 -10.10 3.13 -28.78
N GLN A 409 -9.73 3.59 -27.59
CA GLN A 409 -8.51 3.22 -26.90
C GLN A 409 -8.79 2.88 -25.45
N VAL A 410 -7.99 1.98 -24.90
CA VAL A 410 -7.98 1.64 -23.48
C VAL A 410 -6.61 1.99 -22.92
N ARG A 411 -6.61 2.75 -21.84
CA ARG A 411 -5.40 3.01 -21.05
C ARG A 411 -5.33 1.99 -19.92
N ALA A 412 -4.33 1.13 -19.96
CA ALA A 412 -4.00 0.24 -18.84
C ALA A 412 -2.91 0.87 -17.99
N THR A 413 -3.15 0.99 -16.68
CA THR A 413 -2.21 1.56 -15.72
C THR A 413 -2.00 0.57 -14.58
N ILE A 414 -0.74 0.37 -14.20
CA ILE A 414 -0.35 -0.43 -13.04
C ILE A 414 0.04 0.51 -11.91
N TYR A 415 -0.60 0.33 -10.78
CA TYR A 415 -0.27 0.99 -9.51
C TYR A 415 0.22 -0.04 -8.51
N THR A 416 1.17 0.35 -7.68
CA THR A 416 1.80 -0.51 -6.67
C THR A 416 1.62 0.06 -5.28
N LEU A 417 1.34 -0.79 -4.30
CA LEU A 417 1.24 -0.46 -2.88
C LEU A 417 1.98 -1.52 -2.06
N SER A 418 2.85 -1.10 -1.15
CA SER A 418 3.61 -2.05 -0.32
C SER A 418 2.74 -2.70 0.76
N ALA A 419 2.99 -3.98 1.05
CA ALA A 419 2.32 -4.70 2.12
C ALA A 419 3.11 -4.64 3.43
N PRO A 420 2.42 -4.60 4.59
CA PRO A 420 0.96 -4.51 4.72
C PRO A 420 0.45 -3.10 4.39
N PRO A 421 -0.69 -2.97 3.69
CA PRO A 421 -1.30 -1.67 3.48
C PRO A 421 -1.85 -1.13 4.79
N VAL A 422 -1.73 0.17 5.00
CA VAL A 422 -2.13 0.85 6.23
C VAL A 422 -3.33 1.77 6.02
N SER A 423 -4.09 2.00 7.08
CA SER A 423 -5.21 2.94 7.09
C SER A 423 -4.73 4.38 7.28
N LYS A 424 -5.62 5.35 7.01
CA LYS A 424 -5.33 6.77 7.27
C LYS A 424 -5.03 7.02 8.75
N ALA A 425 -5.71 6.35 9.65
CA ALA A 425 -5.50 6.49 11.09
C ALA A 425 -4.10 6.00 11.51
N GLU A 426 -3.61 4.91 10.90
CA GLU A 426 -2.27 4.41 11.13
C GLU A 426 -1.21 5.38 10.60
N MET A 427 -1.45 6.03 9.44
CA MET A 427 -0.56 7.08 8.91
C MET A 427 -0.50 8.31 9.80
N GLU A 428 -1.61 8.71 10.41
CA GLU A 428 -1.71 9.92 11.24
C GLU A 428 -1.21 9.71 12.67
N TYR A 429 -1.01 8.47 13.12
CA TYR A 429 -0.65 8.14 14.48
C TYR A 429 0.64 8.85 14.95
N TYR A 430 1.64 9.00 14.09
CA TYR A 430 2.91 9.68 14.40
C TYR A 430 2.93 11.18 14.05
N VAL A 431 1.93 11.67 13.32
CA VAL A 431 1.77 13.13 13.08
C VAL A 431 1.35 13.87 14.34
N SER A 432 0.66 13.19 15.24
CA SER A 432 0.16 13.76 16.51
C SER A 432 1.19 13.81 17.63
N GLY A 433 2.44 13.43 17.37
CA GLY A 433 3.57 13.52 18.33
C GLY A 433 4.00 14.95 18.67
N GLU A 434 3.61 15.97 17.91
CA GLU A 434 3.52 17.31 18.47
C GLU A 434 2.43 17.28 19.56
N LYS A 435 2.87 17.12 20.80
CA LYS A 435 2.06 17.53 21.95
C LYS A 435 1.69 18.98 21.70
N SER A 436 0.57 19.21 21.04
CA SER A 436 -0.09 20.50 21.11
C SER A 436 -0.16 20.75 22.60
N ILE A 437 0.56 21.76 23.07
CA ILE A 437 0.38 22.26 24.44
C ILE A 437 -1.13 22.48 24.51
N GLY A 438 -1.82 21.47 25.09
CA GLY A 438 -3.25 21.38 24.95
C GLY A 438 -3.82 22.73 25.33
N TRP A 439 -4.69 23.30 24.53
CA TRP A 439 -5.37 24.57 24.79
C TRP A 439 -5.80 24.69 26.25
N SER A 440 -6.09 23.54 26.90
CA SER A 440 -6.33 23.45 28.35
C SER A 440 -5.16 23.91 29.22
N LYS A 441 -3.91 23.65 28.86
CA LYS A 441 -2.73 24.11 29.61
C LYS A 441 -2.46 25.59 29.35
N LEU A 442 -2.70 26.08 28.13
CA LEU A 442 -2.64 27.49 27.79
C LEU A 442 -3.75 28.28 28.49
N ILE A 443 -4.97 27.75 28.54
CA ILE A 443 -6.11 28.33 29.28
C ILE A 443 -5.82 28.34 30.78
N LEU A 444 -5.24 27.26 31.32
CA LEU A 444 -4.84 27.20 32.74
C LEU A 444 -3.75 28.23 33.07
N LEU A 445 -2.73 28.36 32.21
CA LEU A 445 -1.67 29.38 32.37
C LEU A 445 -2.27 30.78 32.30
N PHE A 446 -3.17 31.03 31.35
CA PHE A 446 -3.86 32.31 31.22
C PHE A 446 -4.77 32.61 32.42
N ALA A 447 -5.48 31.61 32.94
CA ALA A 447 -6.30 31.74 34.14
C ALA A 447 -5.43 32.08 35.38
N VAL A 448 -4.28 31.42 35.53
CA VAL A 448 -3.32 31.72 36.63
C VAL A 448 -2.78 33.16 36.48
N LEU A 449 -2.43 33.60 35.29
CA LEU A 449 -1.98 34.98 35.04
C LEU A 449 -3.09 36.01 35.30
N CYS A 450 -4.34 35.71 34.93
CA CYS A 450 -5.49 36.57 35.26
C CYS A 450 -5.73 36.68 36.79
N ILE A 451 -5.65 35.57 37.51
CA ILE A 451 -5.78 35.55 38.97
C ILE A 451 -4.64 36.35 39.65
N ALA A 452 -3.40 36.20 39.17
CA ALA A 452 -2.27 36.97 39.65
C ALA A 452 -2.45 38.48 39.39
N ALA A 453 -2.90 38.85 38.17
CA ALA A 453 -3.19 40.27 37.83
C ALA A 453 -4.34 40.84 38.67
N LEU A 454 -5.40 40.06 38.90
CA LEU A 454 -6.50 40.46 39.78
C LEU A 454 -6.05 40.65 41.23
N SER A 455 -5.20 39.77 41.72
CA SER A 455 -4.61 39.87 43.06
C SER A 455 -3.75 41.13 43.22
N ILE A 456 -2.90 41.45 42.24
CA ILE A 456 -2.07 42.67 42.22
C ILE A 456 -2.98 43.90 42.14
N TRP A 457 -4.06 43.86 41.34
CA TRP A 457 -5.03 44.94 41.20
C TRP A 457 -5.77 45.19 42.53
N ILE A 458 -6.26 44.14 43.21
CA ILE A 458 -6.94 44.24 44.51
C ILE A 458 -5.97 44.78 45.59
N PHE A 459 -4.71 44.31 45.61
CA PHE A 459 -3.71 44.81 46.54
C PHE A 459 -3.34 46.27 46.25
N GLY A 460 -3.24 46.64 44.98
CA GLY A 460 -3.00 48.04 44.55
C GLY A 460 -4.16 48.97 44.91
N PHE A 461 -5.41 48.49 44.78
CA PHE A 461 -6.59 49.25 45.22
C PHE A 461 -6.70 49.40 46.72
N ARG A 462 -6.35 48.37 47.50
CA ARG A 462 -6.28 48.44 48.98
C ARG A 462 -5.18 49.41 49.45
N LYS A 463 -4.05 49.47 48.75
CA LYS A 463 -2.98 50.42 49.06
C LYS A 463 -3.38 51.86 48.68
N ARG A 464 -4.12 52.11 47.63
CA ARG A 464 -4.65 53.45 47.22
C ARG A 464 -5.74 53.98 48.17
N ARG A 465 -6.54 53.09 48.79
CA ARG A 465 -7.56 53.52 49.76
C ARG A 465 -6.96 53.94 51.14
N LYS A 466 -5.72 53.57 51.42
CA LYS A 466 -5.03 54.02 52.64
C LYS A 466 -4.28 55.36 52.49
N THR A 467 -4.08 55.86 51.24
CA THR A 467 -3.30 57.07 50.96
C THR A 467 -4.19 58.26 50.57
N GLN A 468 -5.52 58.15 50.63
CA GLN A 468 -6.46 59.25 50.31
C GLN A 468 -7.11 59.85 51.56
N LYS A 469 -6.37 59.95 52.61
CA LYS A 469 -6.67 60.85 53.72
C LYS A 469 -5.41 61.65 54.01
N GLU A 470 -5.16 62.67 53.18
CA GLU A 470 -4.50 63.92 53.51
C GLU A 470 -4.01 64.60 52.23
N VAL A 471 -4.38 65.87 52.21
CA VAL A 471 -3.86 66.99 51.43
C VAL A 471 -4.68 67.45 50.21
N VAL A 472 -5.47 68.38 50.52
CA VAL A 472 -6.09 69.43 49.64
C VAL A 472 -5.02 70.47 49.31
N GLN A 473 -5.19 71.12 48.11
CA GLN A 473 -4.60 72.34 47.53
C GLN A 473 -3.34 72.11 46.68
N SER A 474 -3.34 72.50 45.44
CA SER A 474 -3.52 73.74 44.75
C SER A 474 -3.19 73.56 43.24
N ARG A 475 -3.96 74.16 42.38
CA ARG A 475 -3.73 74.47 40.94
C ARG A 475 -2.68 75.57 40.79
N PRO A 476 -2.18 76.03 39.61
CA PRO A 476 -2.70 75.86 38.25
C PRO A 476 -1.62 75.78 37.10
N VAL A 477 -2.12 75.48 35.89
CA VAL A 477 -1.96 76.11 34.53
C VAL A 477 -0.55 76.20 33.91
N THR A 478 -0.26 75.68 32.73
CA THR A 478 -0.50 76.25 31.37
C THR A 478 0.22 75.41 30.29
N PHE A 479 -0.49 75.25 29.16
CA PHE A 479 -0.11 75.34 27.72
C PHE A 479 1.30 74.92 27.27
N SER A 480 1.58 74.27 26.14
CA SER A 480 1.06 74.42 24.78
C SER A 480 1.87 73.54 23.82
N SER A 481 1.17 73.00 22.86
CA SER A 481 1.39 72.98 21.41
C SER A 481 2.58 72.22 20.75
N GLY A 482 2.20 71.50 19.75
CA GLY A 482 2.82 71.41 18.41
C GLY A 482 3.65 70.16 18.23
N GLY A 483 3.54 69.33 17.25
CA GLY A 483 2.95 69.40 15.94
C GLY A 483 3.84 68.61 15.00
N HIS A 484 3.18 67.94 14.09
CA HIS A 484 3.71 67.44 12.81
C HIS A 484 4.64 66.18 12.80
N SER A 485 4.23 65.10 12.26
CA SER A 485 3.98 64.76 10.83
C SER A 485 5.17 64.02 10.17
N ALA A 486 4.83 62.91 9.67
CA ALA A 486 5.18 62.34 8.36
C ALA A 486 6.42 61.44 8.18
N THR A 487 6.10 60.35 7.55
CA THR A 487 6.74 59.66 6.44
C THR A 487 7.64 58.43 6.73
N ALA A 488 7.12 57.32 6.18
CA ALA A 488 7.91 56.15 5.82
C ALA A 488 8.92 56.47 4.68
N PRO A 489 9.95 55.67 4.49
CA PRO A 489 9.88 54.62 3.46
C PRO A 489 10.65 53.32 3.79
N MET A 490 10.08 52.24 3.39
CA MET A 490 10.45 51.19 2.41
C MET A 490 11.92 50.81 2.23
N ASN A 491 12.12 49.51 2.29
CA ASN A 491 13.19 48.65 1.72
C ASN A 491 14.51 48.54 2.45
N SER A 492 14.78 47.28 2.88
CA SER A 492 15.89 46.47 2.29
C SER A 492 15.84 45.03 2.81
N LEU A 493 15.90 44.11 1.84
CA LEU A 493 16.28 42.72 2.00
C LEU A 493 17.60 42.61 2.75
N LEU A 494 17.68 41.74 3.75
CA LEU A 494 18.93 41.17 4.19
C LEU A 494 18.69 39.74 4.67
N THR A 495 19.32 38.84 3.92
CA THR A 495 19.67 37.47 4.21
C THR A 495 20.00 37.22 5.70
N SER A 496 19.23 36.35 6.34
CA SER A 496 19.60 35.81 7.65
C SER A 496 20.45 34.58 7.46
N GLU A 497 21.76 34.75 7.60
CA GLU A 497 22.68 33.64 7.88
C GLU A 497 22.33 33.03 9.24
N THR A 498 21.95 31.76 9.22
CA THR A 498 21.74 30.97 10.43
C THR A 498 23.09 30.64 11.05
N LYS A 499 23.48 31.38 12.07
CA LYS A 499 24.59 31.00 12.95
C LYS A 499 24.26 29.71 13.67
N ILE A 500 24.96 28.64 13.29
CA ILE A 500 24.99 27.39 14.04
C ILE A 500 25.68 27.67 15.37
N ARG A 501 24.91 27.57 16.45
CA ARG A 501 25.47 27.54 17.81
C ARG A 501 26.16 26.19 17.99
N THR A 502 27.47 26.18 18.00
CA THR A 502 28.29 25.07 18.50
C THR A 502 28.13 25.01 20.01
N ASN A 503 27.33 24.05 20.48
CA ASN A 503 27.32 23.65 21.88
C ASN A 503 28.49 22.66 22.05
N ASP A 504 29.51 23.02 22.79
CA ASP A 504 30.58 22.15 23.26
C ASP A 504 30.05 21.07 24.21
N LYS A 505 29.33 20.08 23.67
CA LYS A 505 29.10 18.80 24.35
C LYS A 505 30.14 17.83 23.85
N LYS A 506 30.97 17.32 24.77
CA LYS A 506 31.89 16.21 24.50
C LYS A 506 31.15 15.10 23.74
N GLU A 507 31.53 14.90 22.48
CA GLU A 507 30.86 13.93 21.60
C GLU A 507 31.13 12.50 22.06
N ALA A 508 30.10 11.62 21.94
CA ALA A 508 30.21 10.19 22.22
C ALA A 508 31.00 9.48 21.09
N ASN A 509 31.60 8.30 21.39
CA ASN A 509 32.20 7.46 20.34
C ASN A 509 31.17 7.04 19.32
N ARG A 510 31.53 7.03 18.02
CA ARG A 510 30.62 6.76 16.90
C ARG A 510 31.11 5.55 16.11
N ILE A 511 30.20 4.62 15.81
CA ILE A 511 30.47 3.43 15.02
C ILE A 511 29.57 3.46 13.78
N TYR A 512 30.16 3.37 12.60
CA TYR A 512 29.46 3.31 11.32
C TYR A 512 29.41 1.85 10.84
N ILE A 513 28.21 1.33 10.58
CA ILE A 513 27.97 -0.09 10.32
C ILE A 513 27.85 -0.41 8.85
N TYR A 514 27.65 0.61 7.99
CA TYR A 514 27.45 0.42 6.55
C TYR A 514 28.39 1.31 5.71
N GLY A 515 28.89 0.74 4.63
CA GLY A 515 29.94 1.29 3.80
C GLY A 515 31.31 0.85 4.29
N MET A 516 32.38 1.60 4.01
CA MET A 516 33.66 1.33 4.67
C MET A 516 33.49 1.54 6.17
N PHE A 517 33.71 0.47 6.92
CA PHE A 517 33.65 0.50 8.38
C PHE A 517 34.60 1.58 8.93
N THR A 518 34.05 2.58 9.60
CA THR A 518 34.81 3.70 10.14
C THR A 518 34.45 3.91 11.60
N VAL A 519 35.43 4.01 12.44
CA VAL A 519 35.28 4.25 13.89
C VAL A 519 35.96 5.55 14.26
N TYR A 520 35.23 6.44 14.92
CA TYR A 520 35.76 7.67 15.47
C TYR A 520 35.77 7.60 16.99
N ASN A 521 36.86 8.04 17.60
CA ASN A 521 36.92 8.19 19.03
C ASN A 521 36.14 9.44 19.49
N ARG A 522 36.11 9.65 20.83
CA ARG A 522 35.40 10.77 21.46
C ARG A 522 35.85 12.15 20.97
N ASP A 523 37.11 12.26 20.51
CA ASP A 523 37.69 13.51 20.04
C ASP A 523 37.50 13.72 18.53
N GLY A 524 36.65 12.87 17.89
CA GLY A 524 36.37 12.93 16.45
C GLY A 524 37.51 12.44 15.56
N ARG A 525 38.52 11.76 16.12
CA ARG A 525 39.65 11.22 15.33
C ARG A 525 39.28 9.84 14.80
N ASP A 526 39.59 9.61 13.53
CA ASP A 526 39.43 8.31 12.90
C ASP A 526 40.40 7.29 13.50
N VAL A 527 39.85 6.28 14.15
CA VAL A 527 40.58 5.15 14.75
C VAL A 527 40.34 3.84 14.00
N THR A 528 39.81 3.91 12.78
CA THR A 528 39.52 2.75 11.90
C THR A 528 40.73 1.88 11.65
N HIS A 529 41.94 2.47 11.65
CA HIS A 529 43.20 1.75 11.47
C HIS A 529 43.51 0.76 12.61
N LEU A 530 42.87 0.93 13.79
CA LEU A 530 42.98 0.01 14.92
C LEU A 530 42.13 -1.26 14.71
N PHE A 531 41.27 -1.28 13.70
CA PHE A 531 40.39 -2.42 13.39
C PHE A 531 40.98 -3.28 12.26
N SER A 532 40.80 -4.60 12.37
CA SER A 532 41.35 -5.54 11.38
C SER A 532 40.74 -5.35 9.99
N LYS A 533 41.49 -5.69 8.92
CA LYS A 533 41.00 -5.62 7.52
C LYS A 533 39.69 -6.41 7.29
N LYS A 534 39.40 -7.45 8.09
CA LYS A 534 38.15 -8.25 7.99
C LYS A 534 36.90 -7.51 8.45
N LEU A 535 37.03 -6.39 9.13
CA LEU A 535 35.90 -5.53 9.54
C LEU A 535 35.71 -4.33 8.61
N LYS A 536 36.59 -4.13 7.64
CA LYS A 536 36.55 -3.00 6.73
C LYS A 536 35.74 -3.29 5.45
N TYR A 537 35.25 -4.55 5.26
CA TYR A 537 34.47 -4.97 4.08
C TYR A 537 33.22 -5.74 4.48
#